data_d1cc7479c62fc687bef88038f2c22c3e
#
_entry.id   d1cc7479c62fc687bef88038f2c22c3e
#
_cell.length_a   1.000
_cell.length_b   1.000
_cell.length_c   1.000
_cell.angle_alpha   90.00
_cell.angle_beta   90.00
_cell.angle_gamma   90.00
#
_symmetry.space_group_name_H-M   'P 1'
#
loop_
_entity.id
_entity.type
_entity.pdbx_description
1 polymer ?
#
loop_
_entity_poly.entity_id
_entity_poly.type
_entity_poly.pdbx_seq_one_letter_code
_entity_poly.pdbx_strand_id
1 'polypeptide(L)'
;MIMEESLLIEKAANGDLDAFNQLVLTYQSLAFNLAYRIMADEAAAADATQDAVISMYRKLDSYRGGSFKAWFLRIVTNACYDELRKQKRRPTVTLEPETEDGDPMDSPE
;
A
#
# COMPACT_ATOMS: atom_id res chain seq x y z
N MET A 1 26.76 4.22 -11.06
CA MET A 1 26.96 4.35 -9.64
C MET A 1 25.63 4.37 -8.88
N ILE A 2 25.58 3.65 -7.77
CA ILE A 2 24.35 3.54 -7.00
C ILE A 2 24.29 4.66 -5.97
N MET A 3 23.19 5.37 -5.99
CA MET A 3 22.98 6.43 -5.04
C MET A 3 22.57 5.86 -3.70
N GLU A 4 23.10 6.42 -2.65
CA GLU A 4 22.78 6.00 -1.31
C GLU A 4 21.29 6.19 -1.03
N GLU A 5 20.69 5.24 -0.30
CA GLU A 5 19.25 5.25 -0.10
C GLU A 5 18.78 6.51 0.64
N SER A 6 19.51 6.93 1.66
CA SER A 6 19.08 8.13 2.39
C SER A 6 19.05 9.35 1.50
N LEU A 7 19.97 9.43 0.55
CA LEU A 7 19.97 10.54 -0.40
C LEU A 7 18.81 10.44 -1.36
N LEU A 8 18.47 9.23 -1.80
CA LEU A 8 17.29 9.04 -2.66
C LEU A 8 16.03 9.48 -1.94
N ILE A 9 15.91 9.11 -0.67
CA ILE A 9 14.73 9.48 0.12
C ILE A 9 14.64 11.00 0.22
N GLU A 10 15.74 11.64 0.51
CA GLU A 10 15.77 13.09 0.66
C GLU A 10 15.36 13.77 -0.64
N LYS A 11 15.94 13.33 -1.76
CA LYS A 11 15.60 13.91 -3.05
C LYS A 11 14.15 13.68 -3.42
N ALA A 12 13.67 12.46 -3.18
CA ALA A 12 12.27 12.13 -3.50
C ALA A 12 11.31 12.96 -2.66
N ALA A 13 11.65 13.17 -1.40
CA ALA A 13 10.82 13.99 -0.52
C ALA A 13 10.77 15.44 -0.98
N ASN A 14 11.78 15.88 -1.72
CA ASN A 14 11.82 17.23 -2.27
C ASN A 14 11.28 17.31 -3.69
N GLY A 15 10.65 16.25 -4.16
CA GLY A 15 9.97 16.28 -5.44
C GLY A 15 10.72 15.67 -6.61
N ASP A 16 11.87 15.05 -6.37
CA ASP A 16 12.65 14.42 -7.43
C ASP A 16 11.99 13.09 -7.80
N LEU A 17 11.30 13.07 -8.93
CA LEU A 17 10.58 11.88 -9.36
C LEU A 17 11.50 10.73 -9.76
N ASP A 18 12.67 11.04 -10.31
CA ASP A 18 13.62 9.99 -10.64
C ASP A 18 14.08 9.25 -9.39
N ALA A 19 14.36 10.02 -8.32
CA ALA A 19 14.74 9.41 -7.06
C ALA A 19 13.61 8.57 -6.50
N PHE A 20 12.39 9.08 -6.59
CA PHE A 20 11.23 8.33 -6.12
C PHE A 20 11.07 7.02 -6.89
N ASN A 21 11.21 7.08 -8.20
CA ASN A 21 11.10 5.88 -9.03
C ASN A 21 12.16 4.84 -8.67
N GLN A 22 13.35 5.29 -8.34
CA GLN A 22 14.38 4.34 -7.93
C GLN A 22 14.02 3.64 -6.64
N LEU A 23 13.42 4.38 -5.71
CA LEU A 23 12.93 3.75 -4.47
C LEU A 23 11.85 2.72 -4.76
N VAL A 24 10.91 3.08 -5.65
CA VAL A 24 9.84 2.15 -6.02
C VAL A 24 10.42 0.90 -6.64
N LEU A 25 11.33 1.06 -7.59
CA LEU A 25 11.93 -0.10 -8.26
C LEU A 25 12.67 -1.00 -7.29
N THR A 26 13.28 -0.41 -6.28
CA THR A 26 14.02 -1.19 -5.29
C THR A 26 13.09 -2.07 -4.47
N TYR A 27 11.91 -1.57 -4.13
CA TYR A 27 11.05 -2.25 -3.17
C TYR A 27 9.77 -2.84 -3.73
N GLN A 28 9.48 -2.63 -5.01
CA GLN A 28 8.17 -3.03 -5.53
C GLN A 28 7.94 -4.55 -5.48
N SER A 29 9.00 -5.35 -5.71
CA SER A 29 8.84 -6.80 -5.64
C SER A 29 8.52 -7.26 -4.24
N LEU A 30 9.22 -6.68 -3.25
CA LEU A 30 8.93 -6.99 -1.86
C LEU A 30 7.51 -6.59 -1.50
N ALA A 31 7.09 -5.42 -1.96
CA ALA A 31 5.75 -4.93 -1.68
C ALA A 31 4.70 -5.85 -2.29
N PHE A 32 4.89 -6.22 -3.55
CA PHE A 32 3.92 -7.09 -4.22
C PHE A 32 3.88 -8.47 -3.55
N ASN A 33 5.03 -9.03 -3.20
CA ASN A 33 5.05 -10.33 -2.57
C ASN A 33 4.33 -10.32 -1.22
N LEU A 34 4.52 -9.26 -0.45
CA LEU A 34 3.80 -9.12 0.81
C LEU A 34 2.32 -8.97 0.56
N ALA A 35 1.95 -8.12 -0.40
CA ALA A 35 0.54 -7.90 -0.71
C ALA A 35 -0.10 -9.19 -1.19
N TYR A 36 0.60 -9.95 -2.00
CA TYR A 36 0.05 -11.21 -2.50
C TYR A 36 -0.19 -12.21 -1.38
N ARG A 37 0.70 -12.23 -0.38
CA ARG A 37 0.50 -13.12 0.75
C ARG A 37 -0.74 -12.75 1.56
N ILE A 38 -1.01 -11.46 1.65
CA ILE A 38 -2.19 -10.99 2.41
C ILE A 38 -3.46 -11.15 1.60
N MET A 39 -3.42 -10.79 0.32
CA MET A 39 -4.62 -10.74 -0.50
C MET A 39 -4.97 -12.08 -1.15
N ALA A 40 -3.96 -12.91 -1.40
CA ALA A 40 -4.12 -14.21 -2.06
C ALA A 40 -4.76 -14.09 -3.44
N ASP A 41 -4.60 -12.96 -4.08
CA ASP A 41 -5.16 -12.68 -5.40
C ASP A 41 -4.24 -11.71 -6.11
N GLU A 42 -3.83 -12.07 -7.32
CA GLU A 42 -2.82 -11.30 -8.03
C GLU A 42 -3.29 -9.88 -8.37
N ALA A 43 -4.51 -9.75 -8.87
CA ALA A 43 -5.04 -8.44 -9.23
C ALA A 43 -5.19 -7.55 -8.00
N ALA A 44 -5.72 -8.11 -6.92
CA ALA A 44 -5.89 -7.35 -5.69
C ALA A 44 -4.54 -6.94 -5.11
N ALA A 45 -3.55 -7.84 -5.19
CA ALA A 45 -2.20 -7.52 -4.70
C ALA A 45 -1.59 -6.38 -5.51
N ALA A 46 -1.79 -6.40 -6.82
CA ALA A 46 -1.26 -5.34 -7.67
C ALA A 46 -1.91 -4.00 -7.33
N ASP A 47 -3.22 -4.00 -7.13
CA ASP A 47 -3.92 -2.77 -6.77
C ASP A 47 -3.46 -2.23 -5.42
N ALA A 48 -3.32 -3.12 -4.44
CA ALA A 48 -2.87 -2.69 -3.11
C ALA A 48 -1.44 -2.16 -3.17
N THR A 49 -0.59 -2.80 -3.97
CA THR A 49 0.79 -2.33 -4.12
C THR A 49 0.82 -0.94 -4.72
N GLN A 50 0.01 -0.70 -5.73
CA GLN A 50 -0.05 0.62 -6.35
C GLN A 50 -0.57 1.67 -5.36
N ASP A 51 -1.61 1.33 -4.62
CA ASP A 51 -2.12 2.23 -3.58
C ASP A 51 -1.03 2.56 -2.56
N ALA A 52 -0.23 1.54 -2.20
CA ALA A 52 0.85 1.74 -1.24
C ALA A 52 1.91 2.68 -1.79
N VAL A 53 2.23 2.57 -3.08
CA VAL A 53 3.21 3.46 -3.71
C VAL A 53 2.71 4.89 -3.67
N ILE A 54 1.43 5.10 -3.98
CA ILE A 54 0.85 6.43 -3.93
C ILE A 54 0.87 6.97 -2.50
N SER A 55 0.53 6.13 -1.53
CA SER A 55 0.57 6.53 -0.12
C SER A 55 1.99 6.88 0.31
N MET A 56 2.97 6.09 -0.15
CA MET A 56 4.36 6.37 0.18
C MET A 56 4.75 7.75 -0.33
N TYR A 57 4.37 8.05 -1.57
CA TYR A 57 4.69 9.34 -2.15
C TYR A 57 4.10 10.49 -1.31
N ARG A 58 2.86 10.34 -0.91
CA ARG A 58 2.17 11.38 -0.14
C ARG A 58 2.73 11.55 1.26
N LYS A 59 3.25 10.47 1.85
CA LYS A 59 3.71 10.49 3.23
C LYS A 59 5.20 10.58 3.36
N LEU A 60 5.90 10.74 2.24
CA LEU A 60 7.35 10.67 2.25
C LEU A 60 7.97 11.74 3.14
N ASP A 61 7.37 12.93 3.19
CA ASP A 61 7.88 13.99 4.04
C ASP A 61 7.63 13.74 5.52
N SER A 62 6.84 12.73 5.85
CA SER A 62 6.62 12.39 7.25
C SER A 62 7.55 11.28 7.73
N TYR A 63 8.36 10.74 6.84
CA TYR A 63 9.32 9.71 7.22
C TYR A 63 10.41 10.33 8.09
N ARG A 64 10.64 9.71 9.24
CA ARG A 64 11.54 10.27 10.25
C ARG A 64 12.83 9.49 10.43
N GLY A 65 13.18 8.66 9.47
CA GLY A 65 14.40 7.87 9.57
C GLY A 65 14.10 6.47 10.06
N GLY A 66 15.16 5.73 10.36
CA GLY A 66 15.02 4.33 10.69
C GLY A 66 14.95 3.49 9.43
N SER A 67 14.30 2.34 9.51
CA SER A 67 14.24 1.44 8.37
C SER A 67 13.19 1.89 7.37
N PHE A 68 13.64 2.39 6.24
CA PHE A 68 12.73 2.79 5.17
C PHE A 68 11.92 1.59 4.69
N LYS A 69 12.58 0.45 4.56
CA LYS A 69 11.92 -0.77 4.15
C LYS A 69 10.74 -1.12 5.07
N ALA A 70 10.98 -1.10 6.39
CA ALA A 70 9.93 -1.42 7.34
C ALA A 70 8.80 -0.41 7.28
N TRP A 71 9.15 0.87 7.13
CA TRP A 71 8.16 1.93 7.03
C TRP A 71 7.27 1.73 5.80
N PHE A 72 7.90 1.43 4.65
CA PHE A 72 7.13 1.23 3.43
C PHE A 72 6.29 -0.04 3.50
N LEU A 73 6.85 -1.13 4.04
CA LEU A 73 6.08 -2.37 4.12
C LEU A 73 4.88 -2.24 5.06
N ARG A 74 4.97 -1.37 6.06
CA ARG A 74 3.80 -1.09 6.89
C ARG A 74 2.72 -0.38 6.07
N ILE A 75 3.13 0.54 5.19
CA ILE A 75 2.17 1.20 4.31
C ILE A 75 1.51 0.17 3.41
N VAL A 76 2.29 -0.78 2.89
CA VAL A 76 1.75 -1.86 2.05
C VAL A 76 0.73 -2.67 2.83
N THR A 77 1.07 -3.06 4.05
CA THR A 77 0.16 -3.84 4.88
C THR A 77 -1.15 -3.09 5.11
N ASN A 78 -1.05 -1.81 5.44
CA ASN A 78 -2.24 -0.99 5.66
C ASN A 78 -3.09 -0.90 4.39
N ALA A 79 -2.45 -0.75 3.24
CA ALA A 79 -3.19 -0.69 1.98
C ALA A 79 -3.93 -1.99 1.72
N CYS A 80 -3.30 -3.11 2.03
CA CYS A 80 -3.94 -4.41 1.84
C CYS A 80 -5.17 -4.57 2.73
N TYR A 81 -5.05 -4.20 4.00
CA TYR A 81 -6.20 -4.33 4.89
C TYR A 81 -7.30 -3.34 4.55
N ASP A 82 -6.93 -2.15 4.06
CA ASP A 82 -7.94 -1.21 3.57
C ASP A 82 -8.71 -1.82 2.39
N GLU A 83 -7.98 -2.47 1.49
CA GLU A 83 -8.62 -3.09 0.34
C GLU A 83 -9.52 -4.25 0.76
N LEU A 84 -9.07 -5.05 1.72
CA LEU A 84 -9.89 -6.14 2.23
C LEU A 84 -11.17 -5.62 2.89
N ARG A 85 -11.06 -4.52 3.61
CA ARG A 85 -12.25 -3.91 4.23
C ARG A 85 -13.22 -3.41 3.16
N LYS A 86 -12.71 -2.85 2.08
CA LYS A 86 -13.57 -2.40 0.99
C LYS A 86 -14.29 -3.57 0.34
N GLN A 87 -13.58 -4.66 0.09
CA GLN A 87 -14.19 -5.83 -0.51
C GLN A 87 -15.28 -6.40 0.37
N LYS A 88 -15.04 -6.36 1.67
CA LYS A 88 -16.00 -6.87 2.61
C LYS A 88 -17.27 -6.03 2.68
N ARG A 89 -17.10 -4.71 2.60
CA ARG A 89 -18.23 -3.81 2.65
C ARG A 89 -19.00 -3.74 1.37
N ARG A 90 -18.32 -3.93 0.26
CA ARG A 90 -18.94 -3.85 -1.05
C ARG A 90 -19.79 -5.06 -1.27
N PRO A 91 -21.08 -4.87 -1.55
CA PRO A 91 -21.90 -6.04 -1.86
C PRO A 91 -21.42 -6.57 -3.16
N THR A 92 -21.09 -7.76 -3.14
CA THR A 92 -20.70 -8.31 -4.36
C THR A 92 -21.91 -8.62 -5.05
N VAL A 93 -22.38 -8.02 -5.63
CA VAL A 93 -23.35 -8.36 -6.45
C VAL A 93 -24.39 -9.05 -5.98
N THR A 94 -24.92 -9.22 -5.60
CA THR A 94 -25.76 -9.75 -5.32
C THR A 94 -26.43 -9.60 -4.55
N LEU A 95 -26.85 -9.49 -4.44
CA LEU A 95 -27.40 -9.46 -3.86
C LEU A 95 -27.58 -9.59 -2.82
N GLU A 96 -27.82 -9.51 -2.23
CA GLU A 96 -27.95 -9.54 -1.25
C GLU A 96 -27.79 -8.94 -0.55
N PRO A 97 -28.32 -8.49 -0.23
CA PRO A 97 -28.09 -7.82 0.55
C PRO A 97 -27.81 -7.81 1.67
N GLU A 98 -27.79 -7.81 1.93
CA GLU A 98 -27.48 -7.79 2.78
C GLU A 98 -27.13 -7.43 3.63
N THR A 99 -27.33 -7.30 3.60
CA THR A 99 -27.02 -7.10 4.31
C THR A 99 -26.57 -6.68 5.20
N GLU A 100 -26.66 -6.72 5.03
CA GLU A 100 -26.26 -6.56 5.68
C GLU A 100 -25.78 -6.22 6.45
N ASP A 101 -26.06 -6.16 6.29
CA ASP A 101 -25.59 -6.10 6.89
C ASP A 101 -25.09 -5.72 7.58
N GLY A 102 -25.27 -5.68 7.29
CA GLY A 102 -24.88 -5.62 7.86
C GLY A 102 -24.21 -5.11 8.33
N ASP A 103 -24.44 -5.00 7.97
CA ASP A 103 -23.95 -4.74 8.41
C ASP A 103 -23.43 -4.38 8.99
N PRO A 104 -23.64 -4.47 8.75
CA PRO A 104 -23.14 -4.26 9.28
C PRO A 104 -22.41 -4.11 10.02
N MET A 105 -22.44 -4.26 9.72
CA MET A 105 -21.86 -4.29 10.27
C MET A 105 -20.92 -4.08 10.73
N ASP A 106 -21.00 -3.98 10.37
CA ASP A 106 -20.24 -3.90 10.67
C ASP A 106 -19.59 -3.32 11.10
N SER A 107 -19.75 -3.11 10.90
CA SER A 107 -19.23 -2.77 11.30
C SER A 107 -18.79 -2.31 11.83
N PRO A 108 -18.83 -2.21 11.62
CA PRO A 108 -18.36 -1.99 12.09
C PRO A 108 -17.94 -1.91 12.74
N GLU A 109 -18.15 -1.98 12.28
CA GLU A 109 -18.03 -2.22 12.92
C GLU A 109 -17.69 -2.19 13.48
#